data_4c3fd36230e8ae21f5a6512504427279
#
_entry.id   4c3fd36230e8ae21f5a6512504427279
#
_cell.length_a   1.000
_cell.length_b   1.000
_cell.length_c   1.000
_cell.angle_alpha   90.00
_cell.angle_beta   90.00
_cell.angle_gamma   90.00
#
_symmetry.space_group_name_H-M   'P 1'
#
loop_
_entity.id
_entity.type
_entity.pdbx_description
1 polymer ?
#
loop_
_entity_poly.entity_id
_entity_poly.type
_entity_poly.pdbx_seq_one_letter_code
_entity_poly.pdbx_strand_id
1 'polypeptide(L)'
;MAEWVRRWAGSVAWAILFRYGCYVGMIALSLWAESRPAPHLPDLLIDRIPYSATIDRYNYWLLALGYVPVAGWLLLTAPARFCRYSVSAGLLSLLRGLCIVVTGLGPVRGPDLHAGMLDRDPALLGRALLDLASPFGLLLRDSPHVYLTKDLFFSGHTAATLLLLLYVWPYRALRRLMLLVHLAVVASVFLAHLHYTIDVLGAYAMALALFALREGWPQGLTPPQSPQGDFHAHRP
;
A
#
# COMPACT_ATOMS: atom_id res chain seq x y z
N MET A 1 -12.32 24.51 -11.79
CA MET A 1 -12.89 23.16 -11.73
C MET A 1 -13.10 22.56 -13.13
N ALA A 2 -13.86 23.19 -14.04
CA ALA A 2 -14.16 22.67 -15.38
C ALA A 2 -12.91 22.43 -16.26
N GLU A 3 -11.92 23.30 -16.17
CA GLU A 3 -10.66 23.15 -16.91
C GLU A 3 -9.80 22.00 -16.36
N TRP A 4 -9.75 21.83 -15.05
CA TRP A 4 -9.09 20.70 -14.39
C TRP A 4 -9.71 19.37 -14.87
N VAL A 5 -11.05 19.28 -14.86
CA VAL A 5 -11.78 18.09 -15.30
C VAL A 5 -11.46 17.78 -16.77
N ARG A 6 -11.54 18.74 -17.66
CA ARG A 6 -11.21 18.54 -19.09
C ARG A 6 -9.79 18.02 -19.30
N ARG A 7 -8.84 18.51 -18.52
CA ARG A 7 -7.42 18.19 -18.68
C ARG A 7 -7.01 16.86 -18.03
N TRP A 8 -7.56 16.52 -16.88
CA TRP A 8 -7.03 15.44 -16.04
C TRP A 8 -7.97 14.26 -15.81
N ALA A 9 -9.28 14.40 -15.99
CA ALA A 9 -10.26 13.39 -15.62
C ALA A 9 -9.96 12.01 -16.22
N GLY A 10 -9.63 11.95 -17.52
CA GLY A 10 -9.30 10.68 -18.19
C GLY A 10 -8.05 10.01 -17.64
N SER A 11 -6.97 10.79 -17.45
CA SER A 11 -5.70 10.27 -16.92
C SER A 11 -5.83 9.82 -15.47
N VAL A 12 -6.56 10.56 -14.67
CA VAL A 12 -6.84 10.24 -13.25
C VAL A 12 -7.70 8.98 -13.17
N ALA A 13 -8.79 8.92 -13.95
CA ALA A 13 -9.66 7.73 -13.97
C ALA A 13 -8.89 6.48 -14.37
N TRP A 14 -8.08 6.55 -15.43
CA TRP A 14 -7.23 5.45 -15.86
C TRP A 14 -6.24 5.02 -14.75
N ALA A 15 -5.55 5.97 -14.12
CA ALA A 15 -4.59 5.66 -13.07
C ALA A 15 -5.23 5.02 -11.84
N ILE A 16 -6.45 5.44 -11.47
CA ILE A 16 -7.24 4.83 -10.39
C ILE A 16 -7.69 3.42 -10.77
N LEU A 17 -8.23 3.23 -11.97
CA LEU A 17 -8.67 1.92 -12.47
C LEU A 17 -7.49 0.94 -12.57
N PHE A 18 -6.36 1.39 -13.10
CA PHE A 18 -5.14 0.58 -13.15
C PHE A 18 -4.70 0.14 -11.75
N ARG A 19 -4.63 1.09 -10.82
CA ARG A 19 -4.28 0.82 -9.41
C ARG A 19 -5.25 -0.19 -8.78
N TYR A 20 -6.55 0.01 -8.99
CA TYR A 20 -7.57 -0.89 -8.47
C TYR A 20 -7.46 -2.28 -9.07
N GLY A 21 -7.26 -2.42 -10.38
CA GLY A 21 -7.02 -3.71 -11.03
C GLY A 21 -5.80 -4.45 -10.48
N CYS A 22 -4.68 -3.74 -10.27
CA CYS A 22 -3.49 -4.31 -9.62
C CYS A 22 -3.76 -4.75 -8.18
N TYR A 23 -4.55 -3.98 -7.42
CA TYR A 23 -4.96 -4.31 -6.06
C TYR A 23 -5.81 -5.59 -6.02
N VAL A 24 -6.81 -5.70 -6.90
CA VAL A 24 -7.64 -6.92 -7.01
C VAL A 24 -6.78 -8.13 -7.41
N GLY A 25 -5.85 -7.95 -8.33
CA GLY A 25 -4.89 -8.99 -8.70
C GLY A 25 -4.02 -9.44 -7.51
N MET A 26 -3.53 -8.49 -6.71
CA MET A 26 -2.80 -8.79 -5.47
C MET A 26 -3.66 -9.61 -4.50
N ILE A 27 -4.91 -9.20 -4.26
CA ILE A 27 -5.83 -9.94 -3.37
C ILE A 27 -6.04 -11.37 -3.86
N ALA A 28 -6.26 -11.57 -5.15
CA ALA A 28 -6.44 -12.90 -5.72
C ALA A 28 -5.19 -13.78 -5.48
N LEU A 29 -4.00 -13.23 -5.68
CA LEU A 29 -2.72 -13.91 -5.39
C LEU A 29 -2.57 -14.21 -3.89
N SER A 30 -2.94 -13.27 -3.01
CA SER A 30 -2.88 -13.45 -1.56
C SER A 30 -3.83 -14.54 -1.09
N LEU A 31 -5.07 -14.57 -1.58
CA LEU A 31 -6.05 -15.60 -1.26
C LEU A 31 -5.60 -16.99 -1.74
N TRP A 32 -4.99 -17.06 -2.92
CA TRP A 32 -4.41 -18.31 -3.39
C TRP A 32 -3.27 -18.77 -2.47
N ALA A 33 -2.37 -17.85 -2.07
CA ALA A 33 -1.27 -18.17 -1.16
C ALA A 33 -1.79 -18.55 0.23
N GLU A 34 -2.91 -17.96 0.69
CA GLU A 34 -3.56 -18.27 1.96
C GLU A 34 -3.99 -19.74 2.09
N SER A 35 -4.34 -20.40 0.97
CA SER A 35 -4.74 -21.80 0.98
C SER A 35 -3.58 -22.78 1.20
N ARG A 36 -2.33 -22.36 1.01
CA ARG A 36 -1.15 -23.22 1.17
C ARG A 36 -0.76 -23.32 2.64
N PRO A 37 -0.37 -24.50 3.15
CA PRO A 37 0.21 -24.61 4.48
C PRO A 37 1.55 -23.87 4.53
N ALA A 38 1.80 -23.15 5.62
CA ALA A 38 3.06 -22.42 5.79
C ALA A 38 3.49 -22.39 7.27
N PRO A 39 4.79 -22.56 7.55
CA PRO A 39 5.31 -22.58 8.91
C PRO A 39 5.33 -21.18 9.50
N HIS A 40 5.10 -21.09 10.82
CA HIS A 40 5.41 -19.90 11.60
C HIS A 40 6.93 -19.67 11.64
N LEU A 41 7.35 -18.40 11.54
CA LEU A 41 8.75 -18.02 11.67
C LEU A 41 9.05 -17.42 13.05
N PRO A 42 10.16 -17.78 13.69
CA PRO A 42 10.63 -17.07 14.87
C PRO A 42 11.06 -15.64 14.49
N ASP A 43 10.63 -14.64 15.24
CA ASP A 43 11.00 -13.23 15.03
C ASP A 43 11.37 -12.57 16.34
N LEU A 44 12.68 -12.28 16.50
CA LEU A 44 13.23 -11.77 17.75
C LEU A 44 12.64 -10.43 18.20
N LEU A 45 12.13 -9.63 17.27
CA LEU A 45 11.55 -8.32 17.58
C LEU A 45 10.08 -8.48 17.98
N ILE A 46 9.30 -9.19 17.17
CA ILE A 46 7.88 -9.46 17.44
C ILE A 46 7.69 -10.23 18.75
N ASP A 47 8.55 -11.20 19.03
CA ASP A 47 8.47 -12.00 20.26
C ASP A 47 8.67 -11.17 21.55
N ARG A 48 9.25 -9.96 21.44
CA ARG A 48 9.50 -9.04 22.56
C ARG A 48 8.51 -7.89 22.66
N ILE A 49 7.79 -7.59 21.58
CA ILE A 49 6.81 -6.50 21.54
C ILE A 49 5.47 -7.03 22.07
N PRO A 50 4.85 -6.36 23.05
CA PRO A 50 3.52 -6.78 23.52
C PRO A 50 2.46 -6.52 22.45
N TYR A 51 1.60 -7.52 22.22
CA TYR A 51 0.47 -7.37 21.32
C TYR A 51 -0.60 -6.43 21.87
N SER A 52 -1.13 -5.57 21.02
CA SER A 52 -2.23 -4.65 21.35
C SER A 52 -3.45 -4.92 20.47
N ALA A 53 -4.47 -5.55 21.04
CA ALA A 53 -5.74 -5.79 20.36
C ALA A 53 -6.45 -4.49 19.93
N THR A 54 -6.28 -3.41 20.69
CA THR A 54 -6.86 -2.10 20.32
C THR A 54 -6.22 -1.56 19.04
N ILE A 55 -4.89 -1.60 18.95
CA ILE A 55 -4.18 -1.13 17.76
C ILE A 55 -4.50 -2.03 16.57
N ASP A 56 -4.56 -3.33 16.74
CA ASP A 56 -4.95 -4.29 15.72
C ASP A 56 -6.33 -3.96 15.14
N ARG A 57 -7.32 -3.75 16.01
CA ARG A 57 -8.69 -3.39 15.61
C ARG A 57 -8.78 -2.10 14.80
N TYR A 58 -7.93 -1.10 15.09
CA TYR A 58 -8.02 0.24 14.48
C TYR A 58 -6.90 0.54 13.48
N ASN A 59 -6.03 -0.42 13.14
CA ASN A 59 -4.87 -0.18 12.27
C ASN A 59 -5.25 0.36 10.88
N TYR A 60 -6.33 -0.15 10.26
CA TYR A 60 -6.82 0.35 8.97
C TYR A 60 -7.36 1.77 9.05
N TRP A 61 -7.97 2.15 10.17
CA TRP A 61 -8.42 3.52 10.40
C TRP A 61 -7.24 4.47 10.56
N LEU A 62 -6.20 4.04 11.29
CA LEU A 62 -4.96 4.80 11.41
C LEU A 62 -4.32 5.05 10.04
N LEU A 63 -4.24 3.99 9.23
CA LEU A 63 -3.76 4.09 7.85
C LEU A 63 -4.63 5.03 7.02
N ALA A 64 -5.95 4.83 7.01
CA ALA A 64 -6.87 5.60 6.17
C ALA A 64 -6.89 7.09 6.53
N LEU A 65 -6.96 7.44 7.80
CA LEU A 65 -6.99 8.83 8.29
C LEU A 65 -5.69 9.58 7.95
N GLY A 66 -4.55 8.92 7.96
CA GLY A 66 -3.29 9.55 7.58
C GLY A 66 -3.06 9.62 6.07
N TYR A 67 -3.45 8.57 5.37
CA TYR A 67 -3.13 8.36 3.96
C TYR A 67 -4.10 9.08 3.00
N VAL A 68 -5.43 8.93 3.23
CA VAL A 68 -6.45 9.41 2.29
C VAL A 68 -6.43 10.92 2.12
N PRO A 69 -6.33 11.76 3.17
CA PRO A 69 -6.26 13.21 3.01
C PRO A 69 -5.04 13.66 2.20
N VAL A 70 -3.88 13.02 2.43
CA VAL A 70 -2.65 13.38 1.71
C VAL A 70 -2.72 12.96 0.24
N ALA A 71 -3.26 11.78 -0.06
CA ALA A 71 -3.50 11.34 -1.43
C ALA A 71 -4.54 12.23 -2.14
N GLY A 72 -5.60 12.61 -1.43
CA GLY A 72 -6.62 13.55 -1.94
C GLY A 72 -6.05 14.93 -2.23
N TRP A 73 -5.20 15.45 -1.35
CA TRP A 73 -4.50 16.70 -1.60
C TRP A 73 -3.64 16.60 -2.89
N LEU A 74 -2.89 15.52 -3.04
CA LEU A 74 -2.05 15.30 -4.23
C LEU A 74 -2.89 15.24 -5.51
N LEU A 75 -4.06 14.58 -5.45
CA LEU A 75 -5.03 14.53 -6.55
C LEU A 75 -5.49 15.92 -6.99
N LEU A 76 -5.83 16.77 -6.02
CA LEU A 76 -6.43 18.07 -6.30
C LEU A 76 -5.39 19.11 -6.75
N THR A 77 -4.17 19.06 -6.20
CA THR A 77 -3.16 20.10 -6.40
C THR A 77 -2.05 19.72 -7.38
N ALA A 78 -1.76 18.43 -7.54
CA ALA A 78 -0.71 17.92 -8.40
C ALA A 78 -1.14 16.64 -9.16
N PRO A 79 -2.19 16.70 -10.01
CA PRO A 79 -2.80 15.52 -10.63
C PRO A 79 -1.85 14.68 -11.47
N ALA A 80 -0.87 15.27 -12.15
CA ALA A 80 0.17 14.52 -12.87
C ALA A 80 1.00 13.65 -11.91
N ARG A 81 1.36 14.19 -10.75
CA ARG A 81 2.10 13.47 -9.73
C ARG A 81 1.25 12.40 -9.05
N PHE A 82 -0.05 12.69 -8.83
CA PHE A 82 -1.02 11.71 -8.37
C PHE A 82 -1.16 10.52 -9.32
N CYS A 83 -1.25 10.75 -10.63
CA CYS A 83 -1.32 9.67 -11.63
C CYS A 83 -0.07 8.78 -11.56
N ARG A 84 1.14 9.37 -11.53
CA ARG A 84 2.39 8.61 -11.39
C ARG A 84 2.43 7.81 -10.09
N TYR A 85 2.07 8.45 -8.97
CA TYR A 85 1.92 7.79 -7.69
C TYR A 85 0.95 6.61 -7.75
N SER A 86 -0.25 6.80 -8.32
CA SER A 86 -1.27 5.76 -8.41
C SER A 86 -0.82 4.55 -9.23
N VAL A 87 -0.15 4.80 -10.35
CA VAL A 87 0.44 3.72 -11.16
C VAL A 87 1.53 2.99 -10.38
N SER A 88 2.42 3.71 -9.69
CA SER A 88 3.47 3.09 -8.87
C SER A 88 2.89 2.29 -7.71
N ALA A 89 1.84 2.80 -7.07
CA ALA A 89 1.14 2.09 -6.00
C ALA A 89 0.46 0.80 -6.50
N GLY A 90 -0.13 0.84 -7.71
CA GLY A 90 -0.66 -0.37 -8.35
C GLY A 90 0.42 -1.41 -8.62
N LEU A 91 1.52 -1.01 -9.26
CA LEU A 91 2.65 -1.89 -9.52
C LEU A 91 3.24 -2.48 -8.23
N LEU A 92 3.36 -1.67 -7.17
CA LEU A 92 3.85 -2.12 -5.87
C LEU A 92 2.91 -3.15 -5.25
N SER A 93 1.59 -2.96 -5.37
CA SER A 93 0.59 -3.94 -4.92
C SER A 93 0.73 -5.26 -5.67
N LEU A 94 0.83 -5.22 -7.00
CA LEU A 94 0.98 -6.44 -7.80
C LEU A 94 2.30 -7.16 -7.49
N LEU A 95 3.41 -6.42 -7.37
CA LEU A 95 4.70 -6.97 -6.96
C LEU A 95 4.60 -7.64 -5.59
N ARG A 96 3.87 -7.02 -4.65
CA ARG A 96 3.59 -7.61 -3.33
C ARG A 96 2.85 -8.95 -3.45
N GLY A 97 1.79 -9.02 -4.26
CA GLY A 97 1.07 -10.27 -4.52
C GLY A 97 1.98 -11.39 -5.05
N LEU A 98 2.87 -11.06 -5.99
CA LEU A 98 3.86 -12.01 -6.50
C LEU A 98 4.84 -12.46 -5.40
N CYS A 99 5.31 -11.53 -4.56
CA CYS A 99 6.18 -11.86 -3.42
C CYS A 99 5.47 -12.79 -2.42
N ILE A 100 4.20 -12.54 -2.08
CA ILE A 100 3.41 -13.40 -1.20
C ILE A 100 3.31 -14.83 -1.77
N VAL A 101 3.11 -14.95 -3.08
CA VAL A 101 3.04 -16.25 -3.75
C VAL A 101 4.36 -17.03 -3.65
N VAL A 102 5.49 -16.37 -3.78
CA VAL A 102 6.81 -17.06 -3.76
C VAL A 102 7.38 -17.25 -2.36
N THR A 103 6.85 -16.53 -1.35
CA THR A 103 7.26 -16.68 0.05
C THR A 103 6.22 -17.50 0.83
N GLY A 104 6.60 -18.57 1.46
CA GLY A 104 5.71 -19.42 2.25
C GLY A 104 5.75 -19.05 3.73
N LEU A 105 5.27 -17.86 4.11
CA LEU A 105 5.25 -17.40 5.50
C LEU A 105 3.92 -17.74 6.17
N GLY A 106 3.97 -18.44 7.31
CA GLY A 106 2.81 -18.74 8.14
C GLY A 106 2.34 -17.53 8.96
N PRO A 107 1.16 -17.59 9.57
CA PRO A 107 0.61 -16.49 10.34
C PRO A 107 1.57 -16.01 11.43
N VAL A 108 1.67 -14.69 11.64
CA VAL A 108 2.47 -14.11 12.73
C VAL A 108 1.91 -14.54 14.09
N ARG A 109 0.58 -14.73 14.18
CA ARG A 109 -0.11 -15.16 15.38
C ARG A 109 -1.18 -16.21 15.08
N GLY A 110 -1.34 -17.12 16.02
CA GLY A 110 -2.39 -18.13 15.97
C GLY A 110 -2.11 -19.28 14.99
N PRO A 111 -3.05 -20.19 14.87
CA PRO A 111 -2.94 -21.33 13.97
C PRO A 111 -3.19 -20.93 12.51
N ASP A 112 -2.65 -21.73 11.58
CA ASP A 112 -2.97 -21.61 10.15
C ASP A 112 -4.35 -22.19 9.86
N LEU A 113 -5.38 -21.32 9.92
CA LEU A 113 -6.79 -21.72 9.78
C LEU A 113 -7.20 -22.00 8.32
N HIS A 114 -6.48 -21.42 7.36
CA HIS A 114 -6.88 -21.45 5.96
C HIS A 114 -6.11 -22.48 5.11
N ALA A 115 -5.18 -23.20 5.69
CA ALA A 115 -4.47 -24.27 4.98
C ALA A 115 -5.45 -25.29 4.36
N GLY A 116 -5.36 -25.52 3.05
CA GLY A 116 -6.25 -26.40 2.28
C GLY A 116 -7.65 -25.83 2.02
N MET A 117 -7.90 -24.52 2.24
CA MET A 117 -9.19 -23.90 2.03
C MET A 117 -9.65 -23.96 0.57
N LEU A 118 -8.74 -23.84 -0.40
CA LEU A 118 -9.05 -23.92 -1.83
C LEU A 118 -9.71 -25.26 -2.21
N ASP A 119 -9.20 -26.36 -1.64
CA ASP A 119 -9.69 -27.71 -1.93
C ASP A 119 -11.01 -28.03 -1.20
N ARG A 120 -11.22 -27.41 -0.04
CA ARG A 120 -12.40 -27.66 0.83
C ARG A 120 -13.61 -26.82 0.48
N ASP A 121 -13.43 -25.53 0.19
CA ASP A 121 -14.50 -24.58 -0.14
C ASP A 121 -14.03 -23.50 -1.11
N PRO A 122 -13.93 -23.80 -2.42
CA PRO A 122 -13.54 -22.80 -3.41
C PRO A 122 -14.51 -21.62 -3.52
N ALA A 123 -15.79 -21.80 -3.12
CA ALA A 123 -16.77 -20.70 -3.13
C ALA A 123 -16.48 -19.66 -2.05
N LEU A 124 -15.83 -20.04 -0.97
CA LEU A 124 -15.35 -19.11 0.06
C LEU A 124 -14.33 -18.14 -0.50
N LEU A 125 -13.41 -18.60 -1.38
CA LEU A 125 -12.42 -17.72 -2.03
C LEU A 125 -13.09 -16.67 -2.92
N GLY A 126 -14.12 -17.02 -3.66
CA GLY A 126 -14.89 -16.08 -4.47
C GLY A 126 -15.57 -15.00 -3.60
N ARG A 127 -16.17 -15.40 -2.49
CA ARG A 127 -16.77 -14.46 -1.52
C ARG A 127 -15.71 -13.57 -0.87
N ALA A 128 -14.61 -14.16 -0.43
CA ALA A 128 -13.48 -13.41 0.15
C ALA A 128 -12.90 -12.38 -0.84
N LEU A 129 -12.75 -12.74 -2.12
CA LEU A 129 -12.31 -11.82 -3.15
C LEU A 129 -13.26 -10.63 -3.31
N LEU A 130 -14.56 -10.87 -3.36
CA LEU A 130 -15.58 -9.80 -3.47
C LEU A 130 -15.58 -8.89 -2.23
N ASP A 131 -15.49 -9.47 -1.04
CA ASP A 131 -15.44 -8.70 0.22
C ASP A 131 -14.19 -7.85 0.33
N LEU A 132 -13.02 -8.40 0.00
CA LEU A 132 -11.74 -7.70 0.06
C LEU A 132 -11.55 -6.69 -1.08
N ALA A 133 -12.11 -6.94 -2.26
CA ALA A 133 -12.11 -5.98 -3.35
C ALA A 133 -12.96 -4.74 -3.02
N SER A 134 -13.98 -4.87 -2.18
CA SER A 134 -14.77 -3.73 -1.73
C SER A 134 -13.99 -2.84 -0.76
N PRO A 135 -13.88 -1.53 -1.03
CA PRO A 135 -13.21 -0.60 -0.10
C PRO A 135 -13.92 -0.54 1.27
N PHE A 136 -15.20 -0.88 1.34
CA PHE A 136 -15.95 -0.96 2.59
C PHE A 136 -15.61 -2.22 3.40
N GLY A 137 -15.20 -3.30 2.75
CA GLY A 137 -14.74 -4.52 3.41
C GLY A 137 -13.53 -4.30 4.30
N LEU A 138 -12.61 -3.43 3.87
CA LEU A 138 -11.41 -3.09 4.63
C LEU A 138 -11.67 -2.26 5.89
N LEU A 139 -12.70 -1.41 5.87
CA LEU A 139 -12.95 -0.43 6.94
C LEU A 139 -14.11 -0.81 7.85
N LEU A 140 -15.10 -1.53 7.34
CA LEU A 140 -16.35 -1.74 8.05
C LEU A 140 -16.62 -3.20 8.45
N ARG A 141 -15.96 -4.18 7.83
CA ARG A 141 -16.29 -5.60 7.97
C ARG A 141 -15.21 -6.46 8.61
N ASP A 142 -14.09 -5.90 9.00
CA ASP A 142 -12.95 -6.67 9.55
C ASP A 142 -12.49 -7.84 8.63
N SER A 143 -12.85 -7.75 7.35
CA SER A 143 -12.67 -8.82 6.36
C SER A 143 -11.21 -9.27 6.19
N PRO A 144 -10.18 -8.40 6.28
CA PRO A 144 -8.80 -8.85 6.15
C PRO A 144 -8.39 -9.83 7.24
N HIS A 145 -8.81 -9.60 8.49
CA HIS A 145 -8.49 -10.49 9.61
C HIS A 145 -9.18 -11.85 9.50
N VAL A 146 -10.34 -11.88 8.80
CA VAL A 146 -11.09 -13.13 8.59
C VAL A 146 -10.50 -13.97 7.46
N TYR A 147 -10.01 -13.33 6.40
CA TYR A 147 -9.63 -14.03 5.17
C TYR A 147 -8.12 -14.09 4.91
N LEU A 148 -7.32 -13.17 5.46
CA LEU A 148 -5.90 -13.04 5.17
C LEU A 148 -5.08 -13.07 6.46
N THR A 149 -4.35 -14.16 6.67
CA THR A 149 -3.45 -14.36 7.82
C THR A 149 -2.00 -14.53 7.36
N LYS A 150 -1.78 -14.86 6.08
CA LYS A 150 -0.47 -15.11 5.44
C LYS A 150 -0.15 -14.11 4.34
N ASP A 151 -0.87 -13.01 4.30
CA ASP A 151 -0.67 -11.87 3.43
C ASP A 151 0.53 -11.01 3.93
N LEU A 152 1.74 -11.60 3.96
CA LEU A 152 2.84 -11.11 4.78
C LEU A 152 3.93 -10.39 3.98
N PHE A 153 4.69 -11.07 3.14
CA PHE A 153 5.85 -10.47 2.51
C PHE A 153 5.48 -9.75 1.20
N PHE A 154 5.74 -8.49 1.15
CA PHE A 154 6.23 -7.52 2.14
C PHE A 154 5.07 -6.71 2.73
N SER A 155 5.30 -5.98 3.87
CA SER A 155 4.27 -5.20 4.54
C SER A 155 3.58 -4.16 3.64
N GLY A 156 2.29 -4.33 3.39
CA GLY A 156 1.49 -3.42 2.58
C GLY A 156 1.32 -2.04 3.22
N HIS A 157 1.11 -2.00 4.54
CA HIS A 157 0.97 -0.76 5.32
C HIS A 157 2.23 0.10 5.25
N THR A 158 3.40 -0.52 5.50
CA THR A 158 4.70 0.15 5.43
C THR A 158 5.00 0.63 4.01
N ALA A 159 4.82 -0.23 3.00
CA ALA A 159 5.12 0.09 1.61
C ALA A 159 4.24 1.23 1.07
N ALA A 160 2.92 1.20 1.35
CA ALA A 160 1.99 2.21 0.88
C ALA A 160 2.29 3.60 1.48
N THR A 161 2.54 3.67 2.79
CA THR A 161 2.83 4.94 3.47
C THR A 161 4.20 5.48 3.09
N LEU A 162 5.21 4.62 2.93
CA LEU A 162 6.53 5.04 2.44
C LEU A 162 6.46 5.57 1.01
N LEU A 163 5.77 4.87 0.12
CA LEU A 163 5.65 5.31 -1.27
C LEU A 163 4.97 6.68 -1.34
N LEU A 164 3.87 6.90 -0.61
CA LEU A 164 3.21 8.20 -0.59
C LEU A 164 4.12 9.28 -0.01
N LEU A 165 4.87 9.00 1.06
CA LEU A 165 5.87 9.90 1.64
C LEU A 165 6.89 10.35 0.59
N LEU A 166 7.40 9.43 -0.23
CA LEU A 166 8.35 9.75 -1.31
C LEU A 166 7.73 10.66 -2.37
N TYR A 167 6.47 10.43 -2.74
CA TYR A 167 5.77 11.28 -3.72
C TYR A 167 5.40 12.67 -3.19
N VAL A 168 5.21 12.83 -1.88
CA VAL A 168 4.97 14.15 -1.27
C VAL A 168 6.24 14.81 -0.71
N TRP A 169 7.41 14.19 -0.89
CA TRP A 169 8.68 14.67 -0.35
C TRP A 169 9.00 16.13 -0.66
N PRO A 170 8.73 16.68 -1.86
CA PRO A 170 8.98 18.08 -2.18
C PRO A 170 8.15 19.07 -1.34
N TYR A 171 7.02 18.62 -0.80
CA TYR A 171 6.07 19.49 -0.08
C TYR A 171 6.35 19.42 1.42
N ARG A 172 7.08 20.40 1.96
CA ARG A 172 7.63 20.37 3.34
C ARG A 172 6.60 20.03 4.43
N ALA A 173 5.40 20.64 4.38
CA ALA A 173 4.35 20.37 5.36
C ALA A 173 3.82 18.93 5.26
N LEU A 174 3.50 18.48 4.04
CA LEU A 174 3.01 17.12 3.80
C LEU A 174 4.07 16.08 4.10
N ARG A 175 5.33 16.34 3.79
CA ARG A 175 6.44 15.45 4.15
C ARG A 175 6.53 15.24 5.65
N ARG A 176 6.43 16.30 6.46
CA ARG A 176 6.46 16.18 7.93
C ARG A 176 5.26 15.39 8.44
N LEU A 177 4.06 15.74 7.96
CA LEU A 177 2.83 15.00 8.31
C LEU A 177 2.96 13.52 7.91
N MET A 178 3.32 13.25 6.66
CA MET A 178 3.40 11.87 6.15
C MET A 178 4.51 11.06 6.82
N LEU A 179 5.60 11.69 7.25
CA LEU A 179 6.64 11.05 8.05
C LEU A 179 6.09 10.59 9.40
N LEU A 180 5.34 11.44 10.10
CA LEU A 180 4.71 11.08 11.37
C LEU A 180 3.69 9.95 11.18
N VAL A 181 2.85 10.04 10.14
CA VAL A 181 1.88 8.98 9.78
C VAL A 181 2.61 7.66 9.49
N HIS A 182 3.68 7.71 8.69
CA HIS A 182 4.45 6.52 8.36
C HIS A 182 5.05 5.85 9.60
N LEU A 183 5.67 6.63 10.48
CA LEU A 183 6.23 6.10 11.74
C LEU A 183 5.14 5.51 12.65
N ALA A 184 3.98 6.17 12.76
CA ALA A 184 2.85 5.66 13.53
C ALA A 184 2.30 4.35 12.94
N VAL A 185 2.20 4.26 11.60
CA VAL A 185 1.74 3.05 10.92
C VAL A 185 2.76 1.91 11.09
N VAL A 186 4.06 2.16 10.95
CA VAL A 186 5.08 1.13 11.20
C VAL A 186 5.03 0.64 12.65
N ALA A 187 4.89 1.55 13.61
CA ALA A 187 4.71 1.18 15.02
C ALA A 187 3.43 0.33 15.23
N SER A 188 2.32 0.68 14.57
CA SER A 188 1.08 -0.08 14.65
C SER A 188 1.20 -1.49 14.06
N VAL A 189 1.96 -1.66 12.99
CA VAL A 189 2.24 -2.95 12.37
C VAL A 189 2.92 -3.90 13.36
N PHE A 190 3.90 -3.40 14.12
CA PHE A 190 4.57 -4.20 15.15
C PHE A 190 3.68 -4.45 16.37
N LEU A 191 2.98 -3.43 16.87
CA LEU A 191 2.11 -3.56 18.03
C LEU A 191 0.86 -4.43 17.80
N ALA A 192 0.40 -4.50 16.58
CA ALA A 192 -0.70 -5.36 16.16
C ALA A 192 -0.25 -6.75 15.68
N HIS A 193 1.07 -7.02 15.64
CA HIS A 193 1.65 -8.26 15.12
C HIS A 193 1.13 -8.64 13.72
N LEU A 194 0.99 -7.64 12.83
CA LEU A 194 0.47 -7.85 11.48
C LEU A 194 1.50 -8.47 10.54
N HIS A 195 2.78 -8.20 10.78
CA HIS A 195 3.88 -8.59 9.91
C HIS A 195 5.13 -8.97 10.71
N TYR A 196 5.93 -9.86 10.17
CA TYR A 196 7.30 -10.10 10.66
C TYR A 196 8.20 -8.89 10.39
N THR A 197 9.30 -8.81 11.12
CA THR A 197 10.32 -7.76 10.93
C THR A 197 10.86 -7.75 9.49
N ILE A 198 11.04 -8.92 8.88
CA ILE A 198 11.52 -9.05 7.50
C ILE A 198 10.53 -8.45 6.49
N ASP A 199 9.23 -8.50 6.75
CA ASP A 199 8.21 -7.93 5.86
C ASP A 199 8.30 -6.41 5.83
N VAL A 200 8.58 -5.80 6.99
CA VAL A 200 8.77 -4.35 7.11
C VAL A 200 10.04 -3.93 6.37
N LEU A 201 11.16 -4.65 6.56
CA LEU A 201 12.41 -4.39 5.85
C LEU A 201 12.25 -4.57 4.33
N GLY A 202 11.55 -5.64 3.91
CA GLY A 202 11.21 -5.87 2.52
C GLY A 202 10.38 -4.75 1.91
N ALA A 203 9.43 -4.18 2.67
CA ALA A 203 8.61 -3.06 2.23
C ALA A 203 9.46 -1.80 1.93
N TYR A 204 10.44 -1.49 2.78
CA TYR A 204 11.39 -0.40 2.50
C TYR A 204 12.20 -0.66 1.23
N ALA A 205 12.78 -1.85 1.10
CA ALA A 205 13.59 -2.21 -0.06
C ALA A 205 12.78 -2.11 -1.38
N MET A 206 11.60 -2.72 -1.41
CA MET A 206 10.77 -2.77 -2.61
C MET A 206 10.17 -1.40 -2.99
N ALA A 207 9.71 -0.62 -2.01
CA ALA A 207 9.14 0.71 -2.27
C ALA A 207 10.23 1.71 -2.75
N LEU A 208 11.41 1.69 -2.14
CA LEU A 208 12.54 2.53 -2.56
C LEU A 208 13.05 2.13 -3.95
N ALA A 209 13.25 0.84 -4.20
CA ALA A 209 13.68 0.35 -5.51
C ALA A 209 12.69 0.72 -6.62
N LEU A 210 11.39 0.49 -6.41
CA LEU A 210 10.36 0.84 -7.38
C LEU A 210 10.31 2.35 -7.63
N PHE A 211 10.38 3.16 -6.57
CA PHE A 211 10.42 4.62 -6.70
C PHE A 211 11.64 5.08 -7.49
N ALA A 212 12.83 4.55 -7.18
CA ALA A 212 14.08 4.90 -7.87
C ALA A 212 14.03 4.54 -9.36
N LEU A 213 13.48 3.35 -9.69
CA LEU A 213 13.33 2.90 -11.08
C LEU A 213 12.35 3.76 -11.89
N ARG A 214 11.27 4.23 -11.25
CA ARG A 214 10.21 4.95 -11.95
C ARG A 214 10.39 6.46 -12.02
N GLU A 215 10.95 7.05 -10.99
CA GLU A 215 11.05 8.51 -10.84
C GLU A 215 12.49 9.01 -10.97
N GLY A 216 13.49 8.11 -10.95
CA GLY A 216 14.90 8.45 -10.83
C GLY A 216 15.27 8.91 -9.41
N TRP A 217 16.42 8.50 -8.94
CA TRP A 217 16.95 8.91 -7.64
C TRP A 217 18.17 9.83 -7.84
N PRO A 218 18.26 11.03 -7.24
CA PRO A 218 17.30 11.68 -6.32
C PRO A 218 16.25 12.58 -7.03
N GLN A 219 16.18 12.58 -8.36
CA GLN A 219 15.38 13.52 -9.17
C GLN A 219 13.87 13.46 -8.81
N GLY A 220 13.34 12.28 -8.52
CA GLY A 220 11.96 12.11 -8.09
C GLY A 220 11.58 12.87 -6.80
N LEU A 221 12.57 13.23 -5.99
CA LEU A 221 12.39 13.98 -4.74
C LEU A 221 12.41 15.50 -4.92
N THR A 222 12.71 16.00 -6.12
CA THR A 222 12.72 17.44 -6.40
C THR A 222 11.31 17.96 -6.70
N PRO A 223 11.02 19.25 -6.40
CA PRO A 223 9.79 19.88 -6.85
C PRO A 223 9.69 19.83 -8.38
N PRO A 224 8.47 19.72 -8.95
CA PRO A 224 8.30 19.94 -10.37
C PRO A 224 8.87 21.31 -10.75
N GLN A 225 9.74 21.36 -11.76
CA GLN A 225 10.18 22.63 -12.29
C GLN A 225 8.92 23.34 -12.83
N SER A 226 8.66 24.56 -12.37
CA SER A 226 7.67 25.43 -13.04
C SER A 226 8.10 25.54 -14.49
N PRO A 227 7.16 25.48 -15.47
CA PRO A 227 7.48 25.87 -16.82
C PRO A 227 8.13 27.27 -16.73
N GLN A 228 9.44 27.35 -16.90
CA GLN A 228 10.09 28.63 -17.14
C GLN A 228 9.47 29.12 -18.44
N GLY A 229 8.62 30.14 -18.34
CA GLY A 229 8.07 30.81 -19.49
C GLY A 229 9.24 31.28 -20.34
N ASP A 230 9.29 30.82 -21.58
CA ASP A 230 10.03 31.43 -22.67
C ASP A 230 9.49 32.83 -22.96
N PHE A 231 9.64 33.73 -21.99
CA PHE A 231 9.25 35.14 -22.11
C PHE A 231 10.46 36.05 -22.37
N HIS A 232 11.52 35.50 -22.94
CA HIS A 232 12.65 36.34 -23.40
C HIS A 232 13.04 35.97 -24.83
N ALA A 233 12.27 36.40 -25.81
CA ALA A 233 12.77 36.67 -27.13
C ALA A 233 11.66 37.34 -27.98
N HIS A 234 11.42 38.60 -27.77
CA HIS A 234 10.98 39.57 -28.78
C HIS A 234 10.89 40.94 -28.12
N ARG A 235 12.05 41.62 -28.04
CA ARG A 235 12.08 43.09 -28.04
C ARG A 235 12.67 43.50 -29.38
N PRO A 236 11.99 44.43 -30.09
CA PRO A 236 12.43 44.96 -31.35
C PRO A 236 13.71 45.81 -31.23
#